data_2bfb60bcc4d58f59bbfdfb7a2752c5a3
#
_entry.id   2bfb60bcc4d58f59bbfdfb7a2752c5a3
#
_cell.length_a   1.000
_cell.length_b   1.000
_cell.length_c   1.000
_cell.angle_alpha   90.00
_cell.angle_beta   90.00
_cell.angle_gamma   90.00
#
_symmetry.space_group_name_H-M   'P 1'
#
loop_
_entity.id
_entity.type
_entity.pdbx_description
1 polymer ?
#
loop_
_entity_poly.entity_id
_entity_poly.type
_entity_poly.pdbx_seq_one_letter_code
_entity_poly.pdbx_strand_id
1 'polypeptide(L)'
;TLAAVLVGYNIILPTGERLLNDDVLNGTVLLILVTCVVSSLITERTARKMAMDDSQPENESSKETEKILISIANPDTIEDMVNLSLVIRDPKLKDNLLALNVINDDNNSDNLRIRSKHYLEKAEMTATEANVPLKKVTRYDLNIASGIIHSVKENEITSIITGLHRKKNITDSYFGILAEHLL
;
A
#
# COMPACT_ATOMS: atom_id res chain seq x y z
N THR A 1 2.31 -35.18 -11.24
CA THR A 1 2.42 -35.48 -12.69
C THR A 1 3.40 -36.62 -12.95
N LEU A 2 4.62 -36.59 -12.43
CA LEU A 2 5.65 -37.64 -12.64
C LEU A 2 5.18 -39.03 -12.12
N ALA A 3 4.53 -39.08 -10.96
CA ALA A 3 3.95 -40.30 -10.40
C ALA A 3 2.89 -40.95 -11.31
N ALA A 4 2.04 -40.13 -11.96
CA ALA A 4 1.02 -40.63 -12.88
C ALA A 4 1.63 -41.24 -14.15
N VAL A 5 2.72 -40.65 -14.66
CA VAL A 5 3.47 -41.17 -15.81
C VAL A 5 4.12 -42.51 -15.46
N LEU A 6 4.74 -42.64 -14.27
CA LEU A 6 5.37 -43.90 -13.78
C LEU A 6 4.33 -45.00 -13.58
N VAL A 7 3.13 -44.66 -13.05
CA VAL A 7 2.04 -45.59 -12.89
C VAL A 7 1.53 -46.05 -14.26
N GLY A 8 1.32 -45.15 -15.20
CA GLY A 8 0.87 -45.45 -16.57
C GLY A 8 1.87 -46.31 -17.35
N TYR A 9 3.17 -46.15 -17.13
CA TYR A 9 4.23 -46.97 -17.72
C TYR A 9 4.24 -48.44 -17.21
N ASN A 10 3.82 -48.65 -15.95
CA ASN A 10 3.76 -49.98 -15.37
C ASN A 10 2.50 -50.78 -15.72
N ILE A 11 1.50 -50.16 -16.35
CA ILE A 11 0.25 -50.82 -16.75
C ILE A 11 0.46 -51.52 -18.10
N ILE A 12 0.32 -52.86 -18.09
CA ILE A 12 0.36 -53.70 -19.28
C ILE A 12 -1.08 -54.00 -19.68
N LEU A 13 -1.44 -53.71 -20.92
CA LEU A 13 -2.76 -54.06 -21.48
C LEU A 13 -2.92 -55.56 -21.71
N PRO A 14 -4.15 -56.09 -21.82
CA PRO A 14 -4.40 -57.51 -22.13
C PRO A 14 -3.80 -57.93 -23.48
N THR A 15 -3.44 -57.00 -24.33
CA THR A 15 -2.78 -57.21 -25.63
C THR A 15 -1.25 -57.48 -25.46
N GLY A 16 -0.69 -57.37 -24.24
CA GLY A 16 0.72 -57.50 -23.99
C GLY A 16 1.55 -56.25 -24.23
N GLU A 17 0.91 -55.16 -24.69
CA GLU A 17 1.57 -53.87 -24.89
C GLU A 17 1.46 -53.01 -23.63
N ARG A 18 2.45 -52.12 -23.42
CA ARG A 18 2.38 -51.14 -22.35
C ARG A 18 1.42 -50.03 -22.70
N LEU A 19 0.67 -49.54 -21.71
CA LEU A 19 -0.28 -48.43 -21.87
C LEU A 19 0.42 -47.14 -22.37
N LEU A 20 1.65 -46.90 -21.93
CA LEU A 20 2.47 -45.81 -22.42
C LEU A 20 3.68 -46.39 -23.17
N ASN A 21 3.82 -46.09 -24.44
CA ASN A 21 4.97 -46.45 -25.25
C ASN A 21 6.21 -45.63 -24.78
N ASP A 22 7.40 -46.19 -25.00
CA ASP A 22 8.68 -45.56 -24.65
C ASP A 22 8.85 -44.16 -25.28
N ASP A 23 8.29 -43.94 -26.46
CA ASP A 23 8.28 -42.62 -27.14
C ASP A 23 7.45 -41.60 -26.39
N VAL A 24 6.28 -42.00 -25.85
CA VAL A 24 5.42 -41.14 -25.04
C VAL A 24 6.07 -40.80 -23.70
N LEU A 25 6.76 -41.75 -23.08
CA LEU A 25 7.52 -41.56 -21.86
C LEU A 25 8.64 -40.53 -22.09
N ASN A 26 9.45 -40.72 -23.12
CA ASN A 26 10.55 -39.82 -23.47
C ASN A 26 10.05 -38.41 -23.79
N GLY A 27 8.96 -38.31 -24.57
CA GLY A 27 8.32 -37.03 -24.89
C GLY A 27 7.81 -36.31 -23.64
N THR A 28 7.20 -37.04 -22.69
CA THR A 28 6.68 -36.46 -21.45
C THR A 28 7.81 -35.96 -20.53
N VAL A 29 8.89 -36.73 -20.42
CA VAL A 29 10.08 -36.32 -19.62
C VAL A 29 10.69 -35.06 -20.23
N LEU A 30 10.83 -35.00 -21.54
CA LEU A 30 11.38 -33.84 -22.24
C LEU A 30 10.46 -32.61 -22.05
N LEU A 31 9.17 -32.76 -22.16
CA LEU A 31 8.21 -31.69 -21.94
C LEU A 31 8.25 -31.14 -20.51
N ILE A 32 8.35 -32.02 -19.49
CA ILE A 32 8.51 -31.60 -18.09
C ILE A 32 9.81 -30.83 -17.92
N LEU A 33 10.90 -31.30 -18.50
CA LEU A 33 12.20 -30.63 -18.40
C LEU A 33 12.15 -29.23 -19.02
N VAL A 34 11.62 -29.10 -20.23
CA VAL A 34 11.46 -27.81 -20.90
C VAL A 34 10.58 -26.86 -20.12
N THR A 35 9.43 -27.30 -19.62
CA THR A 35 8.52 -26.47 -18.83
C THR A 35 9.16 -26.02 -17.51
N CYS A 36 9.93 -26.88 -16.83
CA CYS A 36 10.66 -26.51 -15.62
C CYS A 36 11.71 -25.43 -15.90
N VAL A 37 12.49 -25.58 -16.97
CA VAL A 37 13.52 -24.59 -17.34
C VAL A 37 12.87 -23.25 -17.70
N VAL A 38 11.82 -23.26 -18.53
CA VAL A 38 11.12 -22.04 -18.93
C VAL A 38 10.49 -21.35 -17.74
N SER A 39 9.82 -22.11 -16.86
CA SER A 39 9.21 -21.58 -15.64
C SER A 39 10.27 -20.97 -14.71
N SER A 40 11.41 -21.63 -14.51
CA SER A 40 12.51 -21.11 -13.69
C SER A 40 13.06 -19.79 -14.23
N LEU A 41 13.28 -19.71 -15.55
CA LEU A 41 13.80 -18.48 -16.19
C LEU A 41 12.80 -17.30 -16.10
N ILE A 42 11.50 -17.58 -16.26
CA ILE A 42 10.46 -16.54 -16.12
C ILE A 42 10.38 -16.06 -14.68
N THR A 43 10.38 -16.99 -13.71
CA THR A 43 10.34 -16.66 -12.28
C THR A 43 11.56 -15.85 -11.86
N GLU A 44 12.75 -16.24 -12.30
CA GLU A 44 13.98 -15.50 -11.99
C GLU A 44 13.96 -14.08 -12.56
N ARG A 45 13.51 -13.93 -13.81
CA ARG A 45 13.39 -12.59 -14.43
C ARG A 45 12.37 -11.71 -13.73
N THR A 46 11.22 -12.28 -13.34
CA THR A 46 10.18 -11.53 -12.63
C THR A 46 10.62 -11.18 -11.21
N ALA A 47 11.25 -12.12 -10.50
CA ALA A 47 11.80 -11.86 -9.17
C ALA A 47 12.93 -10.82 -9.21
N ARG A 48 13.78 -10.89 -10.21
CA ARG A 48 14.84 -9.88 -10.42
C ARG A 48 14.26 -8.50 -10.73
N LYS A 49 13.20 -8.43 -11.54
CA LYS A 49 12.53 -7.17 -11.84
C LYS A 49 11.86 -6.58 -10.59
N MET A 50 11.17 -7.39 -9.79
CA MET A 50 10.61 -6.96 -8.50
C MET A 50 11.71 -6.53 -7.52
N ALA A 51 12.79 -7.30 -7.39
CA ALA A 51 13.91 -6.94 -6.52
C ALA A 51 14.69 -5.70 -7.00
N MET A 52 14.68 -5.41 -8.30
CA MET A 52 15.26 -4.19 -8.86
C MET A 52 14.32 -3.00 -8.65
N ASP A 53 13.01 -3.17 -8.73
CA ASP A 53 12.04 -2.11 -8.40
C ASP A 53 12.09 -1.77 -6.89
N ASP A 54 12.32 -2.76 -6.02
CA ASP A 54 12.53 -2.53 -4.58
C ASP A 54 13.95 -2.06 -4.23
N SER A 55 14.93 -2.27 -5.12
CA SER A 55 16.36 -1.96 -4.88
C SER A 55 16.88 -0.80 -5.72
N GLN A 56 16.06 -0.22 -6.60
CA GLN A 56 16.49 1.00 -7.25
C GLN A 56 16.56 2.10 -6.20
N PRO A 57 17.75 2.66 -5.94
CA PRO A 57 17.79 4.02 -5.49
C PRO A 57 17.08 4.80 -6.58
N GLU A 58 15.99 5.48 -6.22
CA GLU A 58 15.17 6.31 -7.09
C GLU A 58 16.02 6.93 -8.19
N ASN A 59 15.83 6.45 -9.42
CA ASN A 59 16.44 7.08 -10.58
C ASN A 59 16.00 8.55 -10.60
N GLU A 60 16.96 9.44 -10.65
CA GLU A 60 16.88 10.89 -10.81
C GLU A 60 16.15 11.34 -12.09
N SER A 61 14.97 10.80 -12.39
CA SER A 61 14.19 11.24 -13.55
C SER A 61 12.70 11.38 -13.31
N SER A 62 12.34 11.70 -12.12
CA SER A 62 11.30 12.62 -11.69
C SER A 62 11.66 12.96 -10.26
N LYS A 63 11.94 14.22 -9.96
CA LYS A 63 11.89 14.75 -8.61
C LYS A 63 10.43 14.68 -8.16
N GLU A 64 9.93 13.48 -7.90
CA GLU A 64 8.74 13.32 -7.07
C GLU A 64 9.15 13.81 -5.71
N THR A 65 8.79 15.04 -5.44
CA THR A 65 8.94 15.63 -4.12
C THR A 65 8.08 14.78 -3.20
N GLU A 66 8.72 13.94 -2.38
CA GLU A 66 8.04 13.16 -1.35
C GLU A 66 7.16 14.10 -0.52
N LYS A 67 5.85 13.94 -0.61
CA LYS A 67 4.87 14.72 0.13
C LYS A 67 4.06 13.81 1.03
N ILE A 68 4.07 14.10 2.30
CA ILE A 68 3.37 13.31 3.32
C ILE A 68 2.12 14.07 3.77
N LEU A 69 0.97 13.39 3.69
CA LEU A 69 -0.29 13.88 4.22
C LEU A 69 -0.58 13.24 5.58
N ILE A 70 -0.85 14.08 6.58
CA ILE A 70 -1.26 13.67 7.92
C ILE A 70 -2.77 13.91 8.05
N SER A 71 -3.57 12.83 8.13
CA SER A 71 -5.01 12.94 8.31
C SER A 71 -5.37 13.09 9.79
N ILE A 72 -5.77 14.29 10.17
CA ILE A 72 -6.07 14.66 11.56
C ILE A 72 -7.56 14.55 11.82
N ALA A 73 -7.96 13.63 12.68
CA ALA A 73 -9.36 13.45 13.11
C ALA A 73 -9.53 13.51 14.64
N ASN A 74 -8.52 13.08 15.40
CA ASN A 74 -8.56 13.01 16.87
C ASN A 74 -7.47 13.91 17.47
N PRO A 75 -7.80 14.82 18.42
CA PRO A 75 -6.85 15.71 19.07
C PRO A 75 -5.76 14.99 19.86
N ASP A 76 -6.06 13.79 20.40
CA ASP A 76 -5.15 13.03 21.26
C ASP A 76 -3.98 12.41 20.49
N THR A 77 -4.15 12.18 19.19
CA THR A 77 -3.14 11.52 18.35
C THR A 77 -2.35 12.48 17.47
N ILE A 78 -2.65 13.79 17.53
CA ILE A 78 -2.00 14.79 16.65
C ILE A 78 -0.49 14.79 16.83
N GLU A 79 -0.02 14.89 18.07
CA GLU A 79 1.41 14.97 18.37
C GLU A 79 2.17 13.72 17.89
N ASP A 80 1.63 12.53 18.16
CA ASP A 80 2.23 11.26 17.75
C ASP A 80 2.31 11.15 16.22
N MET A 81 1.24 11.55 15.51
CA MET A 81 1.20 11.47 14.05
C MET A 81 2.15 12.48 13.40
N VAL A 82 2.25 13.69 13.95
CA VAL A 82 3.21 14.70 13.48
C VAL A 82 4.63 14.22 13.76
N ASN A 83 4.93 13.75 14.96
CA ASN A 83 6.25 13.22 15.31
C ASN A 83 6.65 12.04 14.42
N LEU A 84 5.71 11.13 14.12
CA LEU A 84 5.95 10.04 13.18
C LEU A 84 6.29 10.56 11.79
N SER A 85 5.56 11.57 11.31
CA SER A 85 5.83 12.17 10.01
C SER A 85 7.20 12.85 9.94
N LEU A 86 7.63 13.48 11.03
CA LEU A 86 8.96 14.08 11.15
C LEU A 86 10.10 13.06 11.08
N VAL A 87 9.86 11.83 11.56
CA VAL A 87 10.83 10.73 11.50
C VAL A 87 10.92 10.13 10.10
N ILE A 88 9.77 9.99 9.41
CA ILE A 88 9.69 9.32 8.11
C ILE A 88 10.13 10.24 6.97
N ARG A 89 9.87 11.55 7.06
CA ARG A 89 10.15 12.49 5.98
C ARG A 89 11.62 12.56 5.58
N ASP A 90 11.90 12.83 4.32
CA ASP A 90 13.26 13.24 3.91
C ASP A 90 13.57 14.65 4.44
N PRO A 91 14.59 14.81 5.31
CA PRO A 91 14.96 16.10 5.87
C PRO A 91 15.54 17.09 4.84
N LYS A 92 15.90 16.63 3.65
CA LYS A 92 16.41 17.46 2.56
C LYS A 92 15.29 18.21 1.84
N LEU A 93 14.06 17.70 1.91
CA LEU A 93 12.89 18.31 1.27
C LEU A 93 12.23 19.31 2.20
N LYS A 94 12.05 20.52 1.70
CA LYS A 94 11.28 21.57 2.38
C LYS A 94 9.83 21.49 1.89
N ASP A 95 8.89 21.85 2.76
CA ASP A 95 7.45 21.94 2.44
C ASP A 95 6.80 20.60 2.01
N ASN A 96 7.29 19.49 2.53
CA ASN A 96 6.81 18.15 2.20
C ASN A 96 5.75 17.60 3.16
N LEU A 97 5.34 18.34 4.19
CA LEU A 97 4.33 17.92 5.15
C LEU A 97 3.02 18.70 4.97
N LEU A 98 1.91 17.99 4.93
CA LEU A 98 0.56 18.53 4.81
C LEU A 98 -0.34 17.93 5.90
N ALA A 99 -0.90 18.76 6.76
CA ALA A 99 -1.92 18.37 7.72
C ALA A 99 -3.31 18.64 7.15
N LEU A 100 -4.12 17.59 7.07
CA LEU A 100 -5.48 17.62 6.56
C LEU A 100 -6.48 17.31 7.66
N ASN A 101 -7.47 18.17 7.81
CA ASN A 101 -8.69 17.85 8.54
C ASN A 101 -9.90 17.93 7.59
N VAL A 102 -10.65 16.83 7.48
CA VAL A 102 -11.86 16.76 6.66
C VAL A 102 -13.07 16.99 7.53
N ILE A 103 -13.91 17.93 7.14
CA ILE A 103 -15.17 18.25 7.78
C ILE A 103 -16.29 17.67 6.92
N ASN A 104 -17.13 16.81 7.51
CA ASN A 104 -18.35 16.38 6.86
C ASN A 104 -19.37 17.53 6.87
N ASP A 105 -20.02 17.77 5.73
CA ASP A 105 -20.94 18.91 5.52
C ASP A 105 -22.33 18.67 6.20
N ASP A 106 -22.32 18.16 7.41
CA ASP A 106 -23.52 18.08 8.24
C ASP A 106 -23.79 19.40 8.96
N ASN A 107 -25.03 19.76 9.12
CA ASN A 107 -25.66 21.02 9.57
C ASN A 107 -25.05 21.76 10.80
N ASN A 108 -23.83 21.46 11.22
CA ASN A 108 -23.16 22.08 12.38
C ASN A 108 -21.76 22.62 12.03
N SER A 109 -21.64 23.26 10.89
CA SER A 109 -20.37 23.66 10.24
C SER A 109 -19.50 24.61 11.09
N ASP A 110 -20.05 25.53 11.84
CA ASP A 110 -19.25 26.53 12.57
C ASP A 110 -18.43 25.92 13.73
N ASN A 111 -19.02 25.06 14.52
CA ASN A 111 -18.31 24.37 15.62
C ASN A 111 -17.23 23.43 15.06
N LEU A 112 -17.52 22.72 13.98
CA LEU A 112 -16.57 21.83 13.33
C LEU A 112 -15.41 22.60 12.72
N ARG A 113 -15.67 23.77 12.14
CA ARG A 113 -14.65 24.66 11.61
C ARG A 113 -13.69 25.20 12.68
N ILE A 114 -14.22 25.61 13.83
CA ILE A 114 -13.42 26.07 14.97
C ILE A 114 -12.52 24.93 15.48
N ARG A 115 -13.10 23.74 15.63
CA ARG A 115 -12.36 22.54 16.06
C ARG A 115 -11.26 22.16 15.04
N SER A 116 -11.58 22.15 13.75
CA SER A 116 -10.61 21.90 12.68
C SER A 116 -9.43 22.86 12.75
N LYS A 117 -9.72 24.15 12.89
CA LYS A 117 -8.68 25.16 13.04
C LYS A 117 -7.76 24.88 14.24
N HIS A 118 -8.33 24.58 15.40
CA HIS A 118 -7.58 24.28 16.61
C HIS A 118 -6.70 23.01 16.45
N TYR A 119 -7.20 21.97 15.79
CA TYR A 119 -6.43 20.75 15.52
C TYR A 119 -5.25 20.99 14.59
N LEU A 120 -5.47 21.78 13.53
CA LEU A 120 -4.41 22.14 12.59
C LEU A 120 -3.37 23.08 13.20
N GLU A 121 -3.79 24.00 14.08
CA GLU A 121 -2.87 24.85 14.84
C GLU A 121 -2.01 24.03 15.80
N LYS A 122 -2.60 23.05 16.50
CA LYS A 122 -1.83 22.12 17.36
C LYS A 122 -0.80 21.33 16.55
N ALA A 123 -1.16 20.82 15.39
CA ALA A 123 -0.23 20.12 14.51
C ALA A 123 0.92 21.03 14.02
N GLU A 124 0.60 22.27 13.66
CA GLU A 124 1.62 23.26 13.26
C GLU A 124 2.58 23.59 14.39
N MET A 125 2.08 23.74 15.62
CA MET A 125 2.93 23.98 16.78
C MET A 125 3.94 22.85 16.97
N THR A 126 3.49 21.61 16.95
CA THR A 126 4.36 20.42 17.07
C THR A 126 5.41 20.38 15.94
N ALA A 127 5.04 20.67 14.70
CA ALA A 127 5.98 20.72 13.58
C ALA A 127 6.97 21.89 13.70
N THR A 128 6.52 23.04 14.22
CA THR A 128 7.33 24.23 14.41
C THR A 128 8.41 24.02 15.50
N GLU A 129 8.13 23.24 16.54
CA GLU A 129 9.12 22.85 17.55
C GLU A 129 10.30 22.10 16.93
N ALA A 130 10.07 21.38 15.85
CA ALA A 130 11.10 20.70 15.06
C ALA A 130 11.69 21.57 13.92
N ASN A 131 11.32 22.85 13.82
CA ASN A 131 11.67 23.76 12.71
C ASN A 131 11.28 23.24 11.32
N VAL A 132 10.14 22.56 11.23
CA VAL A 132 9.63 22.01 9.97
C VAL A 132 8.36 22.71 9.58
N PRO A 133 8.27 23.26 8.34
CA PRO A 133 7.06 23.86 7.85
C PRO A 133 5.98 22.81 7.63
N LEU A 134 4.74 23.12 8.05
CA LEU A 134 3.57 22.26 7.89
C LEU A 134 2.45 23.03 7.19
N LYS A 135 2.05 22.56 6.00
CA LYS A 135 0.92 23.14 5.27
C LYS A 135 -0.40 22.66 5.91
N LYS A 136 -1.26 23.56 6.29
CA LYS A 136 -2.59 23.27 6.87
C LYS A 136 -3.67 23.30 5.80
N VAL A 137 -4.50 22.25 5.74
CA VAL A 137 -5.63 22.17 4.82
C VAL A 137 -6.88 21.72 5.57
N THR A 138 -7.94 22.50 5.49
CA THR A 138 -9.28 22.09 5.89
C THR A 138 -10.10 21.84 4.62
N ARG A 139 -10.72 20.66 4.57
CA ARG A 139 -11.54 20.28 3.42
C ARG A 139 -12.96 19.94 3.86
N TYR A 140 -13.91 20.36 3.06
CA TYR A 140 -15.32 19.97 3.19
C TYR A 140 -15.60 18.89 2.16
N ASP A 141 -16.10 17.73 2.61
CA ASP A 141 -16.43 16.64 1.69
C ASP A 141 -17.58 15.81 2.27
N LEU A 142 -18.22 14.99 1.42
CA LEU A 142 -19.33 14.12 1.81
C LEU A 142 -18.94 13.08 2.85
N ASN A 143 -17.70 12.59 2.79
CA ASN A 143 -17.13 11.70 3.77
C ASN A 143 -15.61 11.91 3.89
N ILE A 144 -15.04 11.41 4.99
CA ILE A 144 -13.62 11.61 5.31
C ILE A 144 -12.71 10.95 4.27
N ALA A 145 -13.05 9.74 3.80
CA ALA A 145 -12.22 9.00 2.83
C ALA A 145 -12.15 9.75 1.48
N SER A 146 -13.29 10.23 0.97
CA SER A 146 -13.32 11.03 -0.26
C SER A 146 -12.49 12.30 -0.13
N GLY A 147 -12.60 12.99 1.01
CA GLY A 147 -11.81 14.19 1.28
C GLY A 147 -10.30 13.94 1.29
N ILE A 148 -9.86 12.82 1.84
CA ILE A 148 -8.46 12.39 1.81
C ILE A 148 -8.04 12.09 0.36
N ILE A 149 -8.80 11.26 -0.38
CA ILE A 149 -8.48 10.89 -1.77
C ILE A 149 -8.36 12.12 -2.67
N HIS A 150 -9.29 13.06 -2.56
CA HIS A 150 -9.23 14.30 -3.33
C HIS A 150 -8.00 15.14 -2.97
N SER A 151 -7.68 15.25 -1.67
CA SER A 151 -6.50 15.99 -1.21
C SER A 151 -5.19 15.35 -1.66
N VAL A 152 -5.13 14.03 -1.70
CA VAL A 152 -3.98 13.27 -2.23
C VAL A 152 -3.74 13.62 -3.69
N LYS A 153 -4.78 13.58 -4.51
CA LYS A 153 -4.68 13.89 -5.95
C LYS A 153 -4.32 15.35 -6.21
N GLU A 154 -4.94 16.28 -5.48
CA GLU A 154 -4.72 17.73 -5.67
C GLU A 154 -3.32 18.20 -5.25
N ASN A 155 -2.74 17.58 -4.23
CA ASN A 155 -1.43 17.98 -3.70
C ASN A 155 -0.30 17.04 -4.12
N GLU A 156 -0.58 16.03 -4.95
CA GLU A 156 0.41 15.04 -5.41
C GLU A 156 1.11 14.37 -4.22
N ILE A 157 0.31 13.85 -3.28
CA ILE A 157 0.78 13.20 -2.06
C ILE A 157 1.31 11.81 -2.41
N THR A 158 2.48 11.47 -1.89
CA THR A 158 3.11 10.16 -2.08
C THR A 158 2.89 9.22 -0.89
N SER A 159 2.69 9.78 0.30
CA SER A 159 2.52 8.98 1.54
C SER A 159 1.42 9.55 2.42
N ILE A 160 0.64 8.69 3.06
CA ILE A 160 -0.45 9.09 3.97
C ILE A 160 -0.19 8.52 5.35
N ILE A 161 -0.29 9.37 6.37
CA ILE A 161 -0.31 8.96 7.78
C ILE A 161 -1.72 9.15 8.30
N THR A 162 -2.37 8.08 8.74
CA THR A 162 -3.70 8.11 9.32
C THR A 162 -3.74 7.36 10.64
N GLY A 163 -4.54 7.87 11.60
CA GLY A 163 -4.77 7.19 12.87
C GLY A 163 -5.67 5.96 12.68
N LEU A 164 -5.31 4.86 13.31
CA LEU A 164 -6.15 3.67 13.34
C LEU A 164 -7.30 3.85 14.33
N HIS A 165 -8.49 3.38 13.94
CA HIS A 165 -9.65 3.36 14.83
C HIS A 165 -9.46 2.35 15.97
N ARG A 166 -9.63 2.79 17.21
CA ARG A 166 -9.61 1.86 18.35
C ARG A 166 -10.90 1.04 18.34
N LYS A 167 -10.75 -0.26 18.20
CA LYS A 167 -11.86 -1.21 18.19
C LYS A 167 -12.68 -1.10 19.49
N LYS A 168 -13.96 -0.73 19.41
CA LYS A 168 -14.87 -0.69 20.55
C LYS A 168 -15.68 -1.98 20.66
N ASN A 169 -16.00 -2.61 19.54
CA ASN A 169 -16.84 -3.83 19.47
C ASN A 169 -16.15 -4.91 18.65
N ILE A 170 -16.54 -6.16 18.87
CA ILE A 170 -15.98 -7.34 18.15
C ILE A 170 -16.31 -7.30 16.66
N THR A 171 -17.38 -6.61 16.28
CA THR A 171 -17.85 -6.46 14.89
C THR A 171 -17.18 -5.31 14.13
N ASP A 172 -16.39 -4.49 14.79
CA ASP A 172 -15.69 -3.39 14.12
C ASP A 172 -14.54 -3.94 13.26
N SER A 173 -14.37 -3.37 12.06
CA SER A 173 -13.21 -3.68 11.20
C SER A 173 -11.88 -3.40 11.92
N TYR A 174 -10.88 -4.25 11.69
CA TYR A 174 -9.57 -4.10 12.32
C TYR A 174 -8.89 -2.78 11.95
N PHE A 175 -9.01 -2.37 10.72
CA PHE A 175 -8.45 -1.10 10.21
C PHE A 175 -9.43 0.07 10.28
N GLY A 176 -10.71 -0.18 10.61
CA GLY A 176 -11.78 0.81 10.54
C GLY A 176 -12.28 1.06 9.11
N ILE A 177 -13.49 1.59 9.03
CA ILE A 177 -14.19 1.87 7.76
C ILE A 177 -13.36 2.77 6.83
N LEU A 178 -12.61 3.71 7.40
CA LEU A 178 -11.79 4.65 6.63
C LEU A 178 -10.67 3.94 5.87
N ALA A 179 -9.95 3.03 6.51
CA ALA A 179 -8.85 2.30 5.90
C ALA A 179 -9.34 1.34 4.81
N GLU A 180 -10.51 0.71 5.00
CA GLU A 180 -11.13 -0.15 3.98
C GLU A 180 -11.52 0.60 2.70
N HIS A 181 -11.78 1.91 2.78
CA HIS A 181 -12.11 2.74 1.61
C HIS A 181 -10.88 3.38 0.95
N LEU A 182 -9.73 3.36 1.62
CA LEU A 182 -8.47 3.95 1.11
C LEU A 182 -7.55 2.89 0.48
N LEU A 183 -7.72 1.61 0.84
CA LEU A 183 -6.97 0.47 0.29
C LEU A 183 -7.68 -0.14 -0.92
#